data_8ff905efe26b3324ff23082d7ea062b8
#
_entry.id   8ff905efe26b3324ff23082d7ea062b8
#
_cell.length_a   1.000
_cell.length_b   1.000
_cell.length_c   1.000
_cell.angle_alpha   90.00
_cell.angle_beta   90.00
_cell.angle_gamma   90.00
#
_symmetry.space_group_name_H-M   'P 1'
#
loop_
_entity.id
_entity.type
_entity.pdbx_description
1 polymer ?
#
loop_
_entity_poly.entity_id
_entity_poly.type
_entity_poly.pdbx_seq_one_letter_code
_entity_poly.pdbx_strand_id
1 'polypeptide(L)'
;MTASYRVYPVKELEKIWKKWVAASRKVYNISIDYLNREQGYVKTTKKGGKHGFRTFLKSSGLIPQWCIDLGISKLLDNASMEAYTAWKETKKQPQYIGIGKKRKLNPDRGRKLARFRSIRDQTATLKFDPTAYKNGHWMVSSTKHLPLPEFKGHNYCVLTKGSTELTFNKGRWFAHFPVPLRTEPTITEKIIALDPGVRTFVTGFDGSDFLEFGNGDFSKIAKLCSHLDQIKSKHDKVKGRKFKRLRYKLRKAMERQRTRIKNLRSEIHKQVASYLARNYDIIVLPTFETSQMVAKKRRKLRSKTARAMMSWAFYQFSQTLGHLCNRYGSKLVRITEEYTSKTCTKCGHIHRKLGGSKNFKCPKCGYEIHRDFNGAVGIFLKAMWDTTFTDHVGDVVLDVLNVEDVAVKSIS
;
A
#
# COMPACT_ATOMS: atom_id res chain seq x y z
N MET A 1 15.78 1.41 1.64
CA MET A 1 14.46 1.39 2.33
C MET A 1 14.05 2.81 2.71
N THR A 2 12.76 3.11 2.90
CA THR A 2 12.31 4.44 3.33
C THR A 2 11.68 4.35 4.71
N ALA A 3 12.25 5.04 5.69
CA ALA A 3 11.65 5.20 7.01
C ALA A 3 10.69 6.41 7.00
N SER A 4 9.51 6.25 7.60
CA SER A 4 8.48 7.29 7.62
C SER A 4 8.14 7.64 9.07
N TYR A 5 8.28 8.91 9.41
CA TYR A 5 8.02 9.44 10.75
C TYR A 5 6.93 10.49 10.71
N ARG A 6 6.06 10.47 11.70
CA ARG A 6 5.14 11.58 11.90
C ARG A 6 5.90 12.75 12.53
N VAL A 7 5.67 13.95 11.98
CA VAL A 7 6.39 15.17 12.36
C VAL A 7 5.42 16.21 12.88
N TYR A 8 5.83 16.92 13.93
CA TYR A 8 5.06 17.98 14.57
C TYR A 8 5.85 19.29 14.46
N PRO A 9 5.63 20.08 13.39
CA PRO A 9 6.27 21.38 13.25
C PRO A 9 5.65 22.39 14.20
N VAL A 10 6.45 23.34 14.68
CA VAL A 10 5.94 24.54 15.34
C VAL A 10 5.09 25.36 14.38
N LYS A 11 4.21 26.23 14.89
CA LYS A 11 3.23 26.98 14.06
C LYS A 11 3.89 27.79 12.94
N GLU A 12 5.02 28.42 13.22
CA GLU A 12 5.78 29.24 12.27
C GLU A 12 6.35 28.37 11.15
N LEU A 13 6.96 27.25 11.48
CA LEU A 13 7.52 26.28 10.52
C LEU A 13 6.40 25.64 9.67
N GLU A 14 5.26 25.34 10.28
CA GLU A 14 4.10 24.82 9.54
C GLU A 14 3.56 25.83 8.51
N LYS A 15 3.54 27.13 8.85
CA LYS A 15 3.16 28.20 7.90
C LYS A 15 4.11 28.23 6.70
N ILE A 16 5.43 28.12 6.94
CA ILE A 16 6.44 28.10 5.89
C ILE A 16 6.23 26.85 4.99
N TRP A 17 6.09 25.66 5.56
CA TRP A 17 5.87 24.45 4.78
C TRP A 17 4.58 24.50 3.96
N LYS A 18 3.53 25.10 4.48
CA LYS A 18 2.28 25.33 3.72
C LYS A 18 2.49 26.29 2.54
N LYS A 19 3.32 27.32 2.70
CA LYS A 19 3.72 28.21 1.58
C LYS A 19 4.51 27.43 0.53
N TRP A 20 5.44 26.56 0.93
CA TRP A 20 6.19 25.70 0.00
C TRP A 20 5.28 24.75 -0.78
N VAL A 21 4.29 24.16 -0.12
CA VAL A 21 3.26 23.35 -0.79
C VAL A 21 2.47 24.15 -1.80
N ALA A 22 2.11 25.39 -1.47
CA ALA A 22 1.38 26.26 -2.38
C ALA A 22 2.23 26.64 -3.61
N ALA A 23 3.49 27.02 -3.41
CA ALA A 23 4.42 27.35 -4.48
C ALA A 23 4.74 26.15 -5.38
N SER A 24 5.06 25.00 -4.81
CA SER A 24 5.29 23.75 -5.55
C SER A 24 4.07 23.36 -6.40
N ARG A 25 2.86 23.46 -5.85
CA ARG A 25 1.62 23.21 -6.60
C ARG A 25 1.41 24.22 -7.72
N LYS A 26 1.69 25.50 -7.48
CA LYS A 26 1.55 26.56 -8.50
C LYS A 26 2.47 26.29 -9.67
N VAL A 27 3.76 26.04 -9.41
CA VAL A 27 4.76 25.73 -10.46
C VAL A 27 4.41 24.43 -11.20
N TYR A 28 3.99 23.38 -10.47
CA TYR A 28 3.50 22.15 -11.12
C TYR A 28 2.33 22.44 -12.08
N ASN A 29 1.34 23.22 -11.65
CA ASN A 29 0.17 23.52 -12.46
C ASN A 29 0.50 24.41 -13.68
N ILE A 30 1.39 25.39 -13.55
CA ILE A 30 1.89 26.19 -14.67
C ILE A 30 2.59 25.27 -15.67
N SER A 31 3.44 24.36 -15.18
CA SER A 31 4.13 23.39 -16.03
C SER A 31 3.16 22.48 -16.79
N ILE A 32 2.12 21.99 -16.12
CA ILE A 32 1.08 21.16 -16.76
C ILE A 32 0.26 21.95 -17.77
N ASP A 33 -0.09 23.20 -17.46
CA ASP A 33 -0.81 24.08 -18.40
C ASP A 33 -0.01 24.28 -19.67
N TYR A 34 1.26 24.65 -19.56
CA TYR A 34 2.16 24.81 -20.69
C TYR A 34 2.28 23.52 -21.53
N LEU A 35 2.60 22.40 -20.89
CA LEU A 35 2.79 21.12 -21.58
C LEU A 35 1.51 20.59 -22.25
N ASN A 36 0.35 20.88 -21.70
CA ASN A 36 -0.93 20.47 -22.29
C ASN A 36 -1.33 21.34 -23.49
N ARG A 37 -1.02 22.65 -23.47
CA ARG A 37 -1.36 23.59 -24.57
C ARG A 37 -0.45 23.37 -25.77
N GLU A 38 0.85 23.33 -25.56
CA GLU A 38 1.86 23.24 -26.62
C GLU A 38 1.98 21.83 -27.23
N GLN A 39 1.13 20.88 -26.80
CA GLN A 39 1.17 19.46 -27.19
C GLN A 39 2.55 18.79 -27.09
N GLY A 40 3.53 19.50 -26.57
CA GLY A 40 4.88 19.05 -26.35
C GLY A 40 5.83 20.21 -26.06
N TYR A 41 6.89 19.86 -25.37
CA TYR A 41 7.99 20.76 -25.10
C TYR A 41 8.92 20.81 -26.30
N VAL A 42 9.08 21.98 -26.88
CA VAL A 42 10.08 22.23 -27.92
C VAL A 42 11.47 22.23 -27.29
N LYS A 43 12.40 21.47 -27.85
CA LYS A 43 13.80 21.42 -27.41
C LYS A 43 14.43 22.82 -27.58
N THR A 44 14.41 23.64 -26.53
CA THR A 44 15.07 24.96 -26.53
C THR A 44 16.47 24.89 -25.94
N THR A 45 16.91 23.74 -25.39
CA THR A 45 18.21 23.56 -24.76
C THR A 45 18.91 22.28 -25.23
N LYS A 46 20.26 22.24 -25.14
CA LYS A 46 21.06 21.03 -25.42
C LYS A 46 20.66 19.82 -24.52
N LYS A 47 20.10 20.09 -23.34
CA LYS A 47 19.59 19.08 -22.41
C LYS A 47 18.09 18.85 -22.66
N GLY A 48 17.72 17.78 -23.35
CA GLY A 48 16.32 17.41 -23.55
C GLY A 48 15.65 16.82 -22.29
N GLY A 49 14.35 16.50 -22.41
CA GLY A 49 13.58 15.82 -21.37
C GLY A 49 13.23 16.71 -20.17
N LYS A 50 13.04 16.09 -18.98
CA LYS A 50 12.64 16.79 -17.75
C LYS A 50 13.63 17.86 -17.31
N HIS A 51 14.91 17.67 -17.55
CA HIS A 51 15.97 18.62 -17.19
C HIS A 51 15.99 19.83 -18.11
N GLY A 52 15.80 19.62 -19.41
CA GLY A 52 15.67 20.72 -20.37
C GLY A 52 14.41 21.54 -20.13
N PHE A 53 13.28 20.88 -19.84
CA PHE A 53 12.03 21.58 -19.49
C PHE A 53 12.19 22.44 -18.22
N ARG A 54 12.84 21.92 -17.19
CA ARG A 54 13.17 22.69 -15.98
C ARG A 54 13.96 23.96 -16.30
N THR A 55 15.00 23.84 -17.13
CA THR A 55 15.83 24.98 -17.53
C THR A 55 15.02 26.00 -18.32
N PHE A 56 14.22 25.55 -19.28
CA PHE A 56 13.29 26.39 -20.02
C PHE A 56 12.33 27.15 -19.09
N LEU A 57 11.68 26.45 -18.16
CA LEU A 57 10.70 27.08 -17.27
C LEU A 57 11.32 28.16 -16.39
N LYS A 58 12.58 28.02 -15.99
CA LYS A 58 13.31 29.06 -15.25
C LYS A 58 13.55 30.33 -16.08
N SER A 59 13.91 30.18 -17.34
CA SER A 59 14.19 31.33 -18.23
C SER A 59 12.95 31.93 -18.85
N SER A 60 11.81 31.28 -18.77
CA SER A 60 10.57 31.68 -19.45
C SER A 60 9.80 32.83 -18.79
N GLY A 61 10.14 33.21 -17.56
CA GLY A 61 9.37 34.19 -16.77
C GLY A 61 7.97 33.72 -16.33
N LEU A 62 7.59 32.45 -16.59
CA LEU A 62 6.27 31.91 -16.25
C LEU A 62 6.08 31.65 -14.75
N ILE A 63 7.19 31.54 -13.99
CA ILE A 63 7.12 31.31 -12.54
C ILE A 63 6.81 32.63 -11.84
N PRO A 64 5.73 32.74 -11.05
CA PRO A 64 5.39 33.96 -10.34
C PRO A 64 6.50 34.39 -9.37
N GLN A 65 6.76 35.71 -9.28
CA GLN A 65 7.82 36.27 -8.44
C GLN A 65 7.73 35.80 -6.98
N TRP A 66 6.53 35.79 -6.40
CA TRP A 66 6.33 35.32 -5.02
C TRP A 66 6.79 33.88 -4.75
N CYS A 67 6.82 33.01 -5.78
CA CYS A 67 7.40 31.66 -5.66
C CYS A 67 8.92 31.72 -5.62
N ILE A 68 9.52 32.63 -6.38
CA ILE A 68 11.00 32.84 -6.46
C ILE A 68 11.50 33.43 -5.14
N ASP A 69 10.78 34.40 -4.60
CA ASP A 69 11.12 35.09 -3.35
C ASP A 69 11.19 34.17 -2.12
N LEU A 70 10.56 32.99 -2.19
CA LEU A 70 10.66 32.00 -1.12
C LEU A 70 12.06 31.34 -1.00
N GLY A 71 12.96 31.55 -1.96
CA GLY A 71 14.31 30.97 -1.92
C GLY A 71 14.40 29.46 -2.06
N ILE A 72 13.34 28.81 -2.57
CA ILE A 72 13.18 27.35 -2.64
C ILE A 72 13.38 26.80 -4.07
N SER A 73 14.31 27.35 -4.81
CA SER A 73 14.50 27.05 -6.25
C SER A 73 14.56 25.54 -6.55
N LYS A 74 15.30 24.75 -5.76
CA LYS A 74 15.38 23.28 -5.94
C LYS A 74 14.04 22.59 -5.80
N LEU A 75 13.17 23.04 -4.88
CA LEU A 75 11.84 22.49 -4.69
C LEU A 75 10.93 22.81 -5.88
N LEU A 76 11.03 24.03 -6.44
CA LEU A 76 10.30 24.44 -7.64
C LEU A 76 10.78 23.66 -8.87
N ASP A 77 12.09 23.39 -8.96
CA ASP A 77 12.68 22.52 -9.98
C ASP A 77 12.09 21.11 -9.94
N ASN A 78 12.03 20.52 -8.75
CA ASN A 78 11.45 19.20 -8.56
C ASN A 78 9.96 19.17 -8.97
N ALA A 79 9.20 20.23 -8.66
CA ALA A 79 7.80 20.34 -9.07
C ALA A 79 7.63 20.40 -10.60
N SER A 80 8.51 21.12 -11.30
CA SER A 80 8.49 21.19 -12.77
C SER A 80 8.86 19.86 -13.43
N MET A 81 9.87 19.18 -12.88
CA MET A 81 10.28 17.84 -13.36
C MET A 81 9.20 16.77 -13.11
N GLU A 82 8.50 16.83 -11.98
CA GLU A 82 7.37 15.96 -11.70
C GLU A 82 6.20 16.20 -12.67
N ALA A 83 5.92 17.46 -12.99
CA ALA A 83 4.91 17.82 -13.97
C ALA A 83 5.25 17.25 -15.36
N TYR A 84 6.49 17.41 -15.80
CA TYR A 84 6.95 16.82 -17.06
C TYR A 84 6.84 15.31 -17.08
N THR A 85 7.22 14.66 -15.99
CA THR A 85 7.10 13.18 -15.86
C THR A 85 5.64 12.74 -15.91
N ALA A 86 4.75 13.40 -15.17
CA ALA A 86 3.32 13.13 -15.18
C ALA A 86 2.71 13.33 -16.58
N TRP A 87 3.08 14.40 -17.28
CA TRP A 87 2.65 14.66 -18.66
C TRP A 87 3.13 13.56 -19.62
N LYS A 88 4.41 13.17 -19.53
CA LYS A 88 4.99 12.09 -20.35
C LYS A 88 4.27 10.75 -20.11
N GLU A 89 3.96 10.42 -18.86
CA GLU A 89 3.21 9.20 -18.53
C GLU A 89 1.79 9.20 -19.12
N THR A 90 1.12 10.36 -19.22
CA THR A 90 -0.20 10.41 -19.88
C THR A 90 -0.13 10.10 -21.38
N LYS A 91 1.02 10.30 -22.02
CA LYS A 91 1.24 9.99 -23.44
C LYS A 91 1.53 8.51 -23.69
N LYS A 92 1.93 7.74 -22.66
CA LYS A 92 2.19 6.29 -22.74
C LYS A 92 0.91 5.44 -22.69
N GLN A 93 -0.21 5.96 -23.17
CA GLN A 93 -1.48 5.19 -23.20
C GLN A 93 -1.34 3.95 -24.09
N PRO A 94 -1.88 2.80 -23.68
CA PRO A 94 -1.85 1.61 -24.50
C PRO A 94 -2.60 1.86 -25.81
N GLN A 95 -2.11 1.27 -26.90
CA GLN A 95 -2.73 1.40 -28.23
C GLN A 95 -4.15 0.85 -28.27
N TYR A 96 -4.39 -0.20 -27.48
CA TYR A 96 -5.68 -0.87 -27.41
C TYR A 96 -6.17 -0.94 -25.95
N ILE A 97 -7.47 -0.83 -25.77
CA ILE A 97 -8.17 -1.02 -24.49
C ILE A 97 -9.13 -2.23 -24.61
N GLY A 98 -9.31 -2.95 -23.49
CA GLY A 98 -10.13 -4.16 -23.45
C GLY A 98 -9.27 -5.45 -23.56
N ILE A 99 -9.92 -6.60 -23.35
CA ILE A 99 -9.28 -7.93 -23.30
C ILE A 99 -9.95 -8.85 -24.34
N GLY A 100 -9.15 -9.64 -25.05
CA GLY A 100 -9.61 -10.63 -26.03
C GLY A 100 -10.42 -10.01 -27.18
N LYS A 101 -11.53 -10.64 -27.57
CA LYS A 101 -12.41 -10.18 -28.66
C LYS A 101 -13.03 -8.79 -28.47
N LYS A 102 -12.98 -8.24 -27.24
CA LYS A 102 -13.45 -6.87 -26.91
C LYS A 102 -12.35 -5.82 -26.97
N ARG A 103 -11.19 -6.14 -27.51
CA ARG A 103 -10.08 -5.22 -27.69
C ARG A 103 -10.42 -4.16 -28.74
N LYS A 104 -10.41 -2.89 -28.35
CA LYS A 104 -10.71 -1.73 -29.20
C LYS A 104 -9.52 -0.78 -29.22
N LEU A 105 -9.38 -0.05 -30.32
CA LEU A 105 -8.42 1.05 -30.40
C LEU A 105 -8.73 2.05 -29.28
N ASN A 106 -7.71 2.54 -28.60
CA ASN A 106 -7.87 3.53 -27.52
C ASN A 106 -8.09 4.92 -28.12
N PRO A 107 -9.31 5.48 -28.06
CA PRO A 107 -9.61 6.79 -28.63
C PRO A 107 -8.87 7.93 -27.92
N ASP A 108 -8.45 7.71 -26.66
CA ASP A 108 -7.78 8.72 -25.84
C ASP A 108 -6.25 8.69 -25.97
N ARG A 109 -5.72 7.79 -26.84
CA ARG A 109 -4.26 7.69 -27.03
C ARG A 109 -3.71 9.01 -27.57
N GLY A 110 -2.76 9.59 -26.83
CA GLY A 110 -2.15 10.88 -27.18
C GLY A 110 -3.00 12.12 -26.91
N ARG A 111 -4.30 11.97 -26.62
CA ARG A 111 -5.22 13.10 -26.35
C ARG A 111 -5.41 13.38 -24.85
N LYS A 112 -5.08 12.42 -23.98
CA LYS A 112 -5.27 12.59 -22.53
C LYS A 112 -4.37 13.69 -22.00
N LEU A 113 -4.99 14.65 -21.33
CA LEU A 113 -4.30 15.75 -20.67
C LEU A 113 -3.80 15.34 -19.28
N ALA A 114 -2.63 15.84 -18.91
CA ALA A 114 -2.13 15.70 -17.55
C ALA A 114 -2.98 16.56 -16.59
N ARG A 115 -3.22 16.06 -15.38
CA ARG A 115 -4.13 16.69 -14.42
C ARG A 115 -3.42 17.73 -13.57
N PHE A 116 -4.11 18.83 -13.30
CA PHE A 116 -3.70 19.82 -12.31
C PHE A 116 -3.81 19.28 -10.88
N ARG A 117 -2.94 19.75 -10.01
CA ARG A 117 -3.06 19.55 -8.55
C ARG A 117 -4.05 20.53 -7.96
N SER A 118 -5.08 20.04 -7.34
CA SER A 118 -6.13 20.86 -6.74
C SER A 118 -5.68 21.42 -5.38
N ILE A 119 -6.13 22.65 -5.06
CA ILE A 119 -6.00 23.21 -3.71
C ILE A 119 -6.84 22.42 -2.68
N ARG A 120 -7.83 21.67 -3.15
CA ARG A 120 -8.70 20.83 -2.31
C ARG A 120 -8.06 19.48 -1.98
N ASP A 121 -6.95 19.13 -2.64
CA ASP A 121 -6.22 17.91 -2.34
C ASP A 121 -5.68 17.99 -0.92
N GLN A 122 -6.03 16.98 -0.13
CA GLN A 122 -5.64 16.92 1.28
C GLN A 122 -4.25 16.32 1.49
N THR A 123 -3.59 15.96 0.41
CA THR A 123 -2.24 15.39 0.38
C THR A 123 -1.36 16.20 -0.54
N ALA A 124 -0.15 16.48 -0.07
CA ALA A 124 0.90 17.09 -0.88
C ALA A 124 2.25 16.55 -0.43
N THR A 125 3.14 16.26 -1.37
CA THR A 125 4.51 15.81 -1.09
C THR A 125 5.49 16.81 -1.64
N LEU A 126 6.43 17.18 -0.80
CA LEU A 126 7.59 18.02 -1.14
C LEU A 126 8.82 17.11 -1.18
N LYS A 127 9.54 17.11 -2.29
CA LYS A 127 10.76 16.32 -2.48
C LYS A 127 11.98 17.23 -2.37
N PHE A 128 12.91 16.84 -1.53
CA PHE A 128 14.12 17.58 -1.25
C PHE A 128 15.33 16.76 -1.67
N ASP A 129 16.24 17.43 -2.36
CA ASP A 129 17.55 16.86 -2.70
C ASP A 129 18.39 16.63 -1.42
N PRO A 130 19.42 15.77 -1.46
CA PRO A 130 20.23 15.46 -0.29
C PRO A 130 20.82 16.70 0.41
N THR A 131 21.17 17.73 -0.36
CA THR A 131 21.74 18.97 0.16
C THR A 131 20.73 19.93 0.79
N ALA A 132 19.44 19.69 0.61
CA ALA A 132 18.38 20.54 1.14
C ALA A 132 17.96 20.19 2.58
N TYR A 133 18.42 19.06 3.10
CA TYR A 133 18.20 18.64 4.48
C TYR A 133 19.53 18.52 5.22
N LYS A 134 19.70 19.27 6.30
CA LYS A 134 20.89 19.23 7.13
C LYS A 134 20.53 19.58 8.58
N ASN A 135 21.08 18.85 9.53
CA ASN A 135 20.89 19.09 10.97
C ASN A 135 19.42 19.19 11.41
N GLY A 136 18.51 18.37 10.84
CA GLY A 136 17.09 18.38 11.17
C GLY A 136 16.26 19.42 10.45
N HIS A 137 16.85 20.32 9.69
CA HIS A 137 16.18 21.37 8.95
C HIS A 137 16.08 21.06 7.45
N TRP A 138 14.91 21.29 6.87
CA TRP A 138 14.72 21.34 5.43
C TRP A 138 14.88 22.79 4.95
N MET A 139 15.66 22.98 3.90
CA MET A 139 15.99 24.32 3.38
C MET A 139 16.58 25.22 4.48
N VAL A 140 17.77 24.85 4.93
CA VAL A 140 18.46 25.43 6.11
C VAL A 140 18.49 26.96 6.07
N SER A 141 18.73 27.58 4.91
CA SER A 141 18.72 29.04 4.75
C SER A 141 17.43 29.70 5.22
N SER A 142 16.30 29.02 5.04
CA SER A 142 14.96 29.55 5.37
C SER A 142 14.45 29.12 6.73
N THR A 143 15.04 28.09 7.39
CA THR A 143 14.45 27.47 8.58
C THR A 143 15.41 27.34 9.78
N LYS A 144 16.72 27.63 9.60
CA LYS A 144 17.73 27.47 10.67
C LYS A 144 17.46 28.26 11.96
N HIS A 145 16.70 29.35 11.86
CA HIS A 145 16.34 30.23 12.97
C HIS A 145 15.11 29.73 13.73
N LEU A 146 14.45 28.68 13.29
CA LEU A 146 13.27 28.12 13.91
C LEU A 146 13.62 26.84 14.69
N PRO A 147 12.83 26.50 15.73
CA PRO A 147 12.99 25.24 16.43
C PRO A 147 12.83 24.05 15.49
N LEU A 148 13.56 22.97 15.78
CA LEU A 148 13.41 21.70 15.07
C LEU A 148 12.00 21.13 15.24
N PRO A 149 11.44 20.47 14.21
CA PRO A 149 10.19 19.76 14.36
C PRO A 149 10.37 18.52 15.24
N GLU A 150 9.39 18.25 16.09
CA GLU A 150 9.37 17.02 16.89
C GLU A 150 9.01 15.81 16.02
N PHE A 151 9.65 14.67 16.30
CA PHE A 151 9.35 13.39 15.67
C PHE A 151 8.70 12.46 16.68
N LYS A 152 7.59 11.85 16.32
CA LYS A 152 6.93 10.90 17.22
C LYS A 152 7.81 9.70 17.49
N GLY A 153 8.17 9.51 18.78
CA GLY A 153 8.97 8.38 19.26
C GLY A 153 10.49 8.55 19.13
N HIS A 154 10.97 9.72 18.68
CA HIS A 154 12.38 9.99 18.54
C HIS A 154 12.69 11.46 18.82
N ASN A 155 13.68 11.72 19.65
CA ASN A 155 14.13 13.08 20.01
C ASN A 155 15.39 13.50 19.25
N TYR A 156 15.73 12.87 18.16
CA TYR A 156 16.97 13.13 17.44
C TYR A 156 16.73 13.40 15.96
N CYS A 157 17.63 14.17 15.40
CA CYS A 157 17.70 14.44 13.98
C CYS A 157 18.08 13.17 13.20
N VAL A 158 17.28 12.81 12.21
CA VAL A 158 17.63 11.69 11.33
C VAL A 158 18.72 12.11 10.37
N LEU A 159 19.91 11.54 10.52
CA LEU A 159 21.02 11.76 9.59
C LEU A 159 20.80 10.92 8.34
N THR A 160 20.80 11.55 7.17
CA THR A 160 20.69 10.86 5.89
C THR A 160 21.52 11.57 4.83
N LYS A 161 22.11 10.78 3.94
CA LYS A 161 22.81 11.28 2.74
C LYS A 161 21.92 11.26 1.49
N GLY A 162 20.69 10.78 1.60
CA GLY A 162 19.76 10.65 0.46
C GLY A 162 18.70 11.76 0.39
N SER A 163 17.97 11.79 -0.71
CA SER A 163 16.82 12.68 -0.89
C SER A 163 15.74 12.40 0.13
N THR A 164 15.15 13.44 0.68
CA THR A 164 14.10 13.34 1.70
C THR A 164 12.77 13.86 1.18
N GLU A 165 11.68 13.45 1.80
CA GLU A 165 10.35 13.94 1.44
C GLU A 165 9.57 14.39 2.68
N LEU A 166 8.84 15.51 2.55
CA LEU A 166 7.83 15.92 3.51
C LEU A 166 6.44 15.76 2.88
N THR A 167 5.59 14.95 3.52
CA THR A 167 4.22 14.75 3.06
C THR A 167 3.24 15.37 4.04
N PHE A 168 2.45 16.32 3.54
CA PHE A 168 1.24 16.78 4.22
C PHE A 168 0.09 15.85 3.87
N ASN A 169 -0.52 15.24 4.86
CA ASN A 169 -1.64 14.33 4.64
C ASN A 169 -2.74 14.59 5.67
N LYS A 170 -3.85 15.18 5.24
CA LYS A 170 -5.06 15.39 6.04
C LYS A 170 -4.80 16.12 7.36
N GLY A 171 -4.03 17.17 7.32
CA GLY A 171 -3.68 17.97 8.49
C GLY A 171 -2.53 17.43 9.33
N ARG A 172 -1.79 16.46 8.81
CA ARG A 172 -0.64 15.85 9.49
C ARG A 172 0.58 15.88 8.59
N TRP A 173 1.74 16.09 9.17
CA TRP A 173 3.01 16.04 8.47
C TRP A 173 3.74 14.73 8.72
N PHE A 174 4.39 14.22 7.68
CA PHE A 174 5.22 13.03 7.71
C PHE A 174 6.52 13.33 6.98
N ALA A 175 7.63 12.93 7.57
CA ALA A 175 8.95 12.97 6.94
C ALA A 175 9.35 11.56 6.52
N HIS A 176 9.93 11.45 5.34
CA HIS A 176 10.40 10.20 4.77
C HIS A 176 11.89 10.31 4.49
N PHE A 177 12.65 9.39 5.08
CA PHE A 177 14.09 9.34 4.95
C PHE A 177 14.53 8.04 4.30
N PRO A 178 15.44 8.08 3.32
CA PRO A 178 16.11 6.87 2.86
C PRO A 178 17.01 6.36 3.98
N VAL A 179 16.85 5.10 4.31
CA VAL A 179 17.69 4.40 5.28
C VAL A 179 18.29 3.17 4.62
N PRO A 180 19.53 2.80 4.94
CA PRO A 180 20.11 1.57 4.44
C PRO A 180 19.24 0.38 4.83
N LEU A 181 19.11 -0.58 3.95
CA LEU A 181 18.52 -1.87 4.28
C LEU A 181 19.54 -2.63 5.13
N ARG A 182 19.27 -2.77 6.42
CA ARG A 182 20.00 -3.72 7.23
C ARG A 182 19.29 -5.06 7.07
N THR A 183 19.90 -5.99 6.39
CA THR A 183 19.49 -7.39 6.37
C THR A 183 19.99 -8.02 7.67
N GLU A 184 19.09 -8.44 8.51
CA GLU A 184 19.38 -9.32 9.65
C GLU A 184 18.91 -10.71 9.19
N PRO A 185 19.78 -11.56 8.62
CA PRO A 185 19.35 -12.87 8.13
C PRO A 185 18.92 -13.70 9.33
N THR A 186 17.69 -14.16 9.29
CA THR A 186 17.16 -15.15 10.22
C THR A 186 17.35 -16.49 9.55
N ILE A 187 18.20 -17.35 10.06
CA ILE A 187 18.36 -18.72 9.58
C ILE A 187 17.59 -19.60 10.57
N THR A 188 16.37 -19.97 10.23
CA THR A 188 15.51 -20.81 11.08
C THR A 188 15.20 -22.16 10.45
N GLU A 189 15.53 -22.33 9.16
CA GLU A 189 15.19 -23.52 8.35
C GLU A 189 13.68 -23.88 8.35
N LYS A 190 12.85 -22.87 8.69
CA LYS A 190 11.40 -23.05 8.84
C LYS A 190 10.64 -22.49 7.64
N ILE A 191 9.63 -23.24 7.26
CA ILE A 191 8.72 -22.90 6.16
C ILE A 191 7.31 -22.74 6.75
N ILE A 192 6.55 -21.76 6.25
CA ILE A 192 5.13 -21.62 6.60
C ILE A 192 4.29 -21.36 5.35
N ALA A 193 3.18 -22.07 5.22
CA ALA A 193 2.16 -21.80 4.21
C ALA A 193 0.98 -21.05 4.83
N LEU A 194 0.47 -20.04 4.13
CA LEU A 194 -0.53 -19.11 4.62
C LEU A 194 -1.82 -19.20 3.81
N ASP A 195 -2.96 -19.38 4.48
CA ASP A 195 -4.31 -19.28 3.89
C ASP A 195 -5.00 -17.98 4.34
N PRO A 196 -5.21 -17.00 3.42
CA PRO A 196 -5.90 -15.75 3.74
C PRO A 196 -7.40 -15.95 3.94
N GLY A 197 -7.91 -15.62 5.13
CA GLY A 197 -9.31 -15.78 5.50
C GLY A 197 -10.06 -14.47 5.77
N VAL A 198 -11.37 -14.57 6.01
CA VAL A 198 -12.20 -13.41 6.37
C VAL A 198 -12.40 -13.31 7.88
N ARG A 199 -12.55 -14.41 8.57
CA ARG A 199 -12.77 -14.46 10.03
C ARG A 199 -11.45 -14.38 10.78
N THR A 200 -10.57 -15.31 10.50
CA THR A 200 -9.15 -15.26 10.79
C THR A 200 -8.48 -14.54 9.63
N PHE A 201 -7.61 -13.58 9.92
CA PHE A 201 -6.95 -12.80 8.86
C PHE A 201 -6.07 -13.68 7.97
N VAL A 202 -5.25 -14.50 8.61
CA VAL A 202 -4.41 -15.50 7.93
C VAL A 202 -4.28 -16.71 8.84
N THR A 203 -4.45 -17.90 8.28
CA THR A 203 -4.14 -19.17 8.93
C THR A 203 -2.85 -19.71 8.35
N GLY A 204 -1.89 -20.04 9.20
CA GLY A 204 -0.59 -20.61 8.81
C GLY A 204 -0.50 -22.09 9.18
N PHE A 205 0.27 -22.86 8.39
CA PHE A 205 0.73 -24.18 8.71
C PHE A 205 2.22 -24.29 8.40
N ASP A 206 3.03 -24.73 9.37
CA ASP A 206 4.49 -24.78 9.25
C ASP A 206 5.07 -26.19 9.15
N GLY A 207 4.19 -27.16 8.92
CA GLY A 207 4.56 -28.58 8.87
C GLY A 207 4.30 -29.31 10.18
N SER A 208 4.26 -28.60 11.31
CA SER A 208 4.01 -29.17 12.64
C SER A 208 2.81 -28.51 13.34
N ASP A 209 2.69 -27.20 13.26
CA ASP A 209 1.70 -26.42 14.02
C ASP A 209 0.79 -25.60 13.11
N PHE A 210 -0.44 -25.35 13.57
CA PHE A 210 -1.32 -24.33 13.00
C PHE A 210 -1.18 -23.03 13.78
N LEU A 211 -1.09 -21.92 13.01
CA LEU A 211 -1.02 -20.58 13.55
C LEU A 211 -2.18 -19.74 13.04
N GLU A 212 -2.93 -19.13 13.94
CA GLU A 212 -4.00 -18.20 13.60
C GLU A 212 -3.59 -16.75 13.88
N PHE A 213 -3.59 -15.91 12.86
CA PHE A 213 -3.28 -14.50 12.95
C PHE A 213 -4.52 -13.63 12.79
N GLY A 214 -4.74 -12.71 13.72
CA GLY A 214 -5.85 -11.76 13.65
C GLY A 214 -7.23 -12.42 13.82
N ASN A 215 -7.33 -13.51 14.56
CA ASN A 215 -8.59 -14.14 14.91
C ASN A 215 -9.43 -13.17 15.76
N GLY A 216 -10.68 -12.91 15.34
CA GLY A 216 -11.58 -11.98 15.99
C GLY A 216 -11.36 -10.50 15.70
N ASP A 217 -10.21 -10.08 15.14
CA ASP A 217 -9.91 -8.67 14.84
C ASP A 217 -10.83 -8.08 13.77
N PHE A 218 -11.34 -8.91 12.88
CA PHE A 218 -12.34 -8.46 11.90
C PHE A 218 -13.55 -7.82 12.56
N SER A 219 -13.98 -8.30 13.75
CA SER A 219 -15.11 -7.73 14.46
C SER A 219 -14.89 -6.25 14.83
N LYS A 220 -13.66 -5.90 15.21
CA LYS A 220 -13.24 -4.51 15.51
C LYS A 220 -13.33 -3.64 14.25
N ILE A 221 -12.79 -4.13 13.12
CA ILE A 221 -12.85 -3.45 11.82
C ILE A 221 -14.31 -3.31 11.35
N ALA A 222 -15.12 -4.35 11.49
CA ALA A 222 -16.53 -4.36 11.09
C ALA A 222 -17.36 -3.32 11.87
N LYS A 223 -17.15 -3.18 13.20
CA LYS A 223 -17.79 -2.14 14.02
C LYS A 223 -17.45 -0.74 13.52
N LEU A 224 -16.16 -0.48 13.21
CA LEU A 224 -15.73 0.81 12.66
C LEU A 224 -16.33 1.07 11.26
N CYS A 225 -16.43 0.06 10.43
CA CYS A 225 -17.08 0.16 9.12
C CYS A 225 -18.57 0.46 9.23
N SER A 226 -19.29 -0.19 10.16
CA SER A 226 -20.71 0.08 10.42
C SER A 226 -20.93 1.53 10.87
N HIS A 227 -20.09 2.03 11.78
CA HIS A 227 -20.16 3.43 12.22
C HIS A 227 -19.86 4.40 11.06
N LEU A 228 -18.89 4.09 10.19
CA LEU A 228 -18.63 4.88 8.99
C LEU A 228 -19.87 4.95 8.06
N ASP A 229 -20.61 3.85 7.91
CA ASP A 229 -21.83 3.81 7.10
C ASP A 229 -22.94 4.66 7.68
N GLN A 230 -23.13 4.64 9.01
CA GLN A 230 -24.08 5.50 9.70
C GLN A 230 -23.78 6.99 9.46
N ILE A 231 -22.49 7.39 9.59
CA ILE A 231 -22.09 8.77 9.31
C ILE A 231 -22.31 9.11 7.84
N LYS A 232 -22.00 8.19 6.92
CA LYS A 232 -22.22 8.37 5.48
C LYS A 232 -23.70 8.54 5.17
N SER A 233 -24.58 7.68 5.71
CA SER A 233 -26.03 7.80 5.56
C SER A 233 -26.54 9.16 6.02
N LYS A 234 -26.09 9.63 7.21
CA LYS A 234 -26.43 10.99 7.70
C LYS A 234 -25.96 12.07 6.74
N HIS A 235 -24.71 11.96 6.23
CA HIS A 235 -24.16 12.93 5.28
C HIS A 235 -24.96 12.99 3.98
N ASP A 236 -25.36 11.83 3.44
CA ASP A 236 -26.05 11.75 2.15
C ASP A 236 -27.51 12.26 2.22
N LYS A 237 -28.14 12.21 3.41
CA LYS A 237 -29.46 12.79 3.68
C LYS A 237 -29.42 14.32 3.80
N VAL A 238 -28.31 14.90 4.20
CA VAL A 238 -28.17 16.35 4.40
C VAL A 238 -27.88 17.05 3.08
N LYS A 239 -28.91 17.70 2.48
CA LYS A 239 -28.81 18.44 1.21
C LYS A 239 -29.10 19.93 1.43
N GLY A 240 -28.67 20.76 0.48
CA GLY A 240 -28.94 22.20 0.50
C GLY A 240 -27.82 23.06 1.07
N ARG A 241 -27.84 24.35 0.67
CA ARG A 241 -26.77 25.35 0.95
C ARG A 241 -26.68 25.69 2.44
N LYS A 242 -27.82 25.76 3.14
CA LYS A 242 -27.89 26.05 4.59
C LYS A 242 -27.16 25.02 5.46
N PHE A 243 -27.01 23.77 4.98
CA PHE A 243 -26.37 22.71 5.72
C PHE A 243 -24.86 22.51 5.37
N LYS A 244 -24.23 23.45 4.69
CA LYS A 244 -22.82 23.37 4.27
C LYS A 244 -21.87 23.06 5.43
N ARG A 245 -22.08 23.70 6.59
CA ARG A 245 -21.26 23.49 7.80
C ARG A 245 -21.43 22.08 8.37
N LEU A 246 -22.67 21.57 8.42
CA LEU A 246 -22.97 20.22 8.92
C LEU A 246 -22.38 19.16 7.99
N ARG A 247 -22.55 19.30 6.68
CA ARG A 247 -21.92 18.40 5.69
C ARG A 247 -20.41 18.40 5.81
N TYR A 248 -19.78 19.53 6.06
CA TYR A 248 -18.33 19.60 6.32
C TYR A 248 -17.94 18.81 7.58
N LYS A 249 -18.66 18.98 8.69
CA LYS A 249 -18.42 18.24 9.95
C LYS A 249 -18.55 16.72 9.74
N LEU A 250 -19.62 16.27 9.07
CA LEU A 250 -19.85 14.85 8.76
C LEU A 250 -18.74 14.29 7.85
N ARG A 251 -18.31 15.03 6.84
CA ARG A 251 -17.17 14.63 5.98
C ARG A 251 -15.88 14.47 6.78
N LYS A 252 -15.58 15.39 7.69
CA LYS A 252 -14.42 15.27 8.60
C LYS A 252 -14.54 14.06 9.54
N ALA A 253 -15.74 13.75 10.02
CA ALA A 253 -16.00 12.57 10.84
C ALA A 253 -15.77 11.26 10.04
N MET A 254 -16.30 11.16 8.81
CA MET A 254 -16.02 10.04 7.92
C MET A 254 -14.52 9.87 7.66
N GLU A 255 -13.78 10.95 7.47
CA GLU A 255 -12.35 10.94 7.25
C GLU A 255 -11.59 10.37 8.46
N ARG A 256 -11.97 10.78 9.68
CA ARG A 256 -11.40 10.22 10.92
C ARG A 256 -11.66 8.72 11.03
N GLN A 257 -12.87 8.26 10.73
CA GLN A 257 -13.20 6.82 10.78
C GLN A 257 -12.43 6.01 9.71
N ARG A 258 -12.34 6.50 8.48
CA ARG A 258 -11.50 5.86 7.43
C ARG A 258 -10.04 5.75 7.87
N THR A 259 -9.52 6.78 8.53
CA THR A 259 -8.14 6.77 9.04
C THR A 259 -7.96 5.74 10.16
N ARG A 260 -8.94 5.61 11.08
CA ARG A 260 -8.91 4.58 12.14
C ARG A 260 -8.89 3.17 11.55
N ILE A 261 -9.79 2.88 10.59
CA ILE A 261 -9.85 1.59 9.89
C ILE A 261 -8.52 1.29 9.20
N LYS A 262 -7.97 2.27 8.47
CA LYS A 262 -6.69 2.12 7.79
C LYS A 262 -5.54 1.83 8.77
N ASN A 263 -5.48 2.56 9.88
CA ASN A 263 -4.40 2.41 10.87
C ASN A 263 -4.47 1.05 11.56
N LEU A 264 -5.67 0.64 12.03
CA LEU A 264 -5.86 -0.67 12.66
C LEU A 264 -5.44 -1.81 11.73
N ARG A 265 -5.94 -1.79 10.48
CA ARG A 265 -5.54 -2.78 9.48
C ARG A 265 -4.04 -2.78 9.22
N SER A 266 -3.43 -1.60 9.04
CA SER A 266 -1.99 -1.50 8.79
C SER A 266 -1.16 -1.99 9.96
N GLU A 267 -1.66 -1.85 11.19
CA GLU A 267 -1.00 -2.36 12.38
C GLU A 267 -1.01 -3.90 12.38
N ILE A 268 -2.18 -4.50 12.16
CA ILE A 268 -2.31 -5.97 12.04
C ILE A 268 -1.37 -6.49 10.94
N HIS A 269 -1.37 -5.85 9.76
CA HIS A 269 -0.49 -6.27 8.66
C HIS A 269 0.99 -6.23 9.05
N LYS A 270 1.42 -5.18 9.76
CA LYS A 270 2.83 -5.04 10.18
C LYS A 270 3.23 -6.05 11.25
N GLN A 271 2.36 -6.28 12.24
CA GLN A 271 2.62 -7.24 13.31
C GLN A 271 2.74 -8.65 12.74
N VAL A 272 1.74 -9.09 11.95
CA VAL A 272 1.74 -10.41 11.31
C VAL A 272 2.93 -10.57 10.37
N ALA A 273 3.16 -9.61 9.47
CA ALA A 273 4.26 -9.70 8.51
C ALA A 273 5.64 -9.64 9.18
N SER A 274 5.78 -8.89 10.29
CA SER A 274 7.03 -8.85 11.07
C SER A 274 7.29 -10.17 11.79
N TYR A 275 6.25 -10.76 12.38
CA TYR A 275 6.36 -12.07 13.01
C TYR A 275 6.79 -13.14 12.01
N LEU A 276 6.09 -13.21 10.87
CA LEU A 276 6.37 -14.19 9.81
C LEU A 276 7.80 -14.04 9.28
N ALA A 277 8.21 -12.83 8.91
CA ALA A 277 9.51 -12.59 8.30
C ALA A 277 10.69 -12.76 9.28
N ARG A 278 10.45 -12.82 10.59
CA ARG A 278 11.49 -13.08 11.60
C ARG A 278 11.60 -14.54 11.99
N ASN A 279 10.52 -15.31 11.86
CA ASN A 279 10.47 -16.67 12.39
C ASN A 279 10.49 -17.74 11.30
N TYR A 280 10.42 -17.35 10.01
CA TYR A 280 10.39 -18.28 8.89
C TYR A 280 11.28 -17.81 7.76
N ASP A 281 12.07 -18.71 7.19
CA ASP A 281 12.94 -18.43 6.05
C ASP A 281 12.16 -18.42 4.74
N ILE A 282 11.16 -19.28 4.65
CA ILE A 282 10.30 -19.37 3.47
C ILE A 282 8.85 -19.21 3.89
N ILE A 283 8.18 -18.25 3.26
CA ILE A 283 6.77 -17.94 3.49
C ILE A 283 6.02 -18.15 2.19
N VAL A 284 5.12 -19.09 2.16
CA VAL A 284 4.27 -19.40 1.01
C VAL A 284 2.94 -18.67 1.14
N LEU A 285 2.64 -17.80 0.18
CA LEU A 285 1.40 -17.03 0.15
C LEU A 285 0.70 -17.22 -1.20
N PRO A 286 -0.59 -17.66 -1.24
CA PRO A 286 -1.32 -17.75 -2.49
C PRO A 286 -1.60 -16.38 -3.11
N THR A 287 -1.73 -16.36 -4.44
CA THR A 287 -2.16 -15.18 -5.19
C THR A 287 -3.66 -14.96 -4.99
N PHE A 288 -4.02 -14.14 -4.00
CA PHE A 288 -5.41 -13.89 -3.63
C PHE A 288 -6.02 -12.75 -4.45
N GLU A 289 -6.74 -13.08 -5.55
CA GLU A 289 -7.32 -12.11 -6.47
C GLU A 289 -8.66 -11.54 -5.98
N THR A 290 -8.62 -10.77 -4.90
CA THR A 290 -9.81 -10.17 -4.26
C THR A 290 -10.68 -9.39 -5.24
N SER A 291 -10.09 -8.72 -6.23
CA SER A 291 -10.82 -7.90 -7.21
C SER A 291 -11.78 -8.72 -8.08
N GLN A 292 -11.36 -9.92 -8.48
CA GLN A 292 -12.19 -10.83 -9.26
C GLN A 292 -13.29 -11.45 -8.40
N MET A 293 -12.96 -11.87 -7.18
CA MET A 293 -13.91 -12.50 -6.24
C MET A 293 -15.06 -11.57 -5.83
N VAL A 294 -14.79 -10.25 -5.71
CA VAL A 294 -15.81 -9.28 -5.26
C VAL A 294 -16.55 -8.56 -6.38
N ALA A 295 -16.21 -8.81 -7.64
CA ALA A 295 -16.84 -8.19 -8.80
C ALA A 295 -18.35 -8.49 -8.87
N LYS A 296 -19.20 -7.46 -8.78
CA LYS A 296 -20.68 -7.61 -8.65
C LYS A 296 -21.33 -8.53 -9.70
N LYS A 297 -20.88 -8.47 -10.95
CA LYS A 297 -21.48 -9.24 -12.07
C LYS A 297 -21.25 -10.75 -11.97
N ARG A 298 -20.25 -11.22 -11.23
CA ARG A 298 -19.85 -12.64 -11.20
C ARG A 298 -19.73 -13.23 -9.79
N ARG A 299 -19.89 -12.41 -8.74
CA ARG A 299 -19.66 -12.89 -7.37
C ARG A 299 -20.78 -13.82 -6.89
N LYS A 300 -20.38 -14.93 -6.34
CA LYS A 300 -21.23 -15.83 -5.55
C LYS A 300 -21.26 -15.46 -4.06
N LEU A 301 -20.39 -14.54 -3.63
CA LEU A 301 -20.21 -14.11 -2.24
C LEU A 301 -21.27 -13.09 -1.82
N ARG A 302 -21.76 -13.22 -0.57
CA ARG A 302 -22.66 -12.23 0.05
C ARG A 302 -21.95 -10.87 0.16
N SER A 303 -22.71 -9.77 0.08
CA SER A 303 -22.15 -8.40 0.12
C SER A 303 -21.34 -8.12 1.38
N LYS A 304 -21.73 -8.70 2.52
CA LYS A 304 -21.02 -8.58 3.81
C LYS A 304 -19.63 -9.23 3.72
N THR A 305 -19.52 -10.44 3.17
CA THR A 305 -18.26 -11.16 2.97
C THR A 305 -17.34 -10.42 1.98
N ALA A 306 -17.87 -9.99 0.83
CA ALA A 306 -17.11 -9.21 -0.14
C ALA A 306 -16.54 -7.91 0.45
N ARG A 307 -17.33 -7.23 1.29
CA ARG A 307 -16.88 -6.04 2.02
C ARG A 307 -15.76 -6.36 3.02
N ALA A 308 -15.87 -7.48 3.72
CA ALA A 308 -14.87 -7.95 4.66
C ALA A 308 -13.52 -8.20 3.95
N MET A 309 -13.53 -8.94 2.83
CA MET A 309 -12.36 -9.18 2.00
C MET A 309 -11.70 -7.88 1.53
N MET A 310 -12.48 -6.91 1.04
CA MET A 310 -11.97 -5.59 0.66
C MET A 310 -11.40 -4.81 1.85
N SER A 311 -11.98 -4.97 3.04
CA SER A 311 -11.51 -4.28 4.24
C SER A 311 -10.17 -4.81 4.73
N TRP A 312 -9.90 -6.09 4.58
CA TRP A 312 -8.60 -6.69 4.89
C TRP A 312 -7.48 -6.23 3.95
N ALA A 313 -7.78 -5.90 2.68
CA ALA A 313 -6.83 -5.44 1.67
C ALA A 313 -5.58 -6.35 1.56
N PHE A 314 -5.79 -7.62 1.26
CA PHE A 314 -4.75 -8.66 1.17
C PHE A 314 -3.59 -8.30 0.24
N TYR A 315 -3.86 -7.58 -0.86
CA TYR A 315 -2.80 -7.06 -1.72
C TYR A 315 -1.81 -6.18 -0.95
N GLN A 316 -2.31 -5.28 -0.08
CA GLN A 316 -1.45 -4.42 0.75
C GLN A 316 -0.66 -5.24 1.78
N PHE A 317 -1.27 -6.31 2.32
CA PHE A 317 -0.57 -7.25 3.19
C PHE A 317 0.58 -7.93 2.45
N SER A 318 0.32 -8.50 1.28
CA SER A 318 1.36 -9.15 0.45
C SER A 318 2.53 -8.20 0.12
N GLN A 319 2.25 -6.91 -0.14
CA GLN A 319 3.31 -5.91 -0.35
C GLN A 319 4.10 -5.63 0.95
N THR A 320 3.41 -5.53 2.10
CA THR A 320 4.04 -5.31 3.40
C THR A 320 4.90 -6.50 3.78
N LEU A 321 4.40 -7.71 3.59
CA LEU A 321 5.11 -8.95 3.86
C LEU A 321 6.37 -9.06 2.99
N GLY A 322 6.27 -8.87 1.67
CA GLY A 322 7.43 -8.91 0.78
C GLY A 322 8.50 -7.86 1.14
N HIS A 323 8.07 -6.71 1.62
CA HIS A 323 8.99 -5.66 2.10
C HIS A 323 9.76 -6.08 3.37
N LEU A 324 9.09 -6.75 4.29
CA LEU A 324 9.70 -7.26 5.51
C LEU A 324 10.54 -8.50 5.25
N CYS A 325 10.12 -9.40 4.36
CA CYS A 325 10.96 -10.51 3.91
C CYS A 325 12.30 -10.02 3.35
N ASN A 326 12.28 -9.02 2.48
CA ASN A 326 13.53 -8.42 1.97
C ASN A 326 14.39 -7.79 3.08
N ARG A 327 13.78 -7.32 4.16
CA ARG A 327 14.50 -6.75 5.32
C ARG A 327 15.14 -7.82 6.18
N TYR A 328 14.44 -8.91 6.44
CA TYR A 328 14.90 -9.98 7.35
C TYR A 328 15.56 -11.15 6.62
N GLY A 329 15.73 -11.06 5.29
CA GLY A 329 16.40 -12.09 4.50
C GLY A 329 15.52 -13.31 4.17
N SER A 330 14.24 -13.32 4.60
CA SER A 330 13.32 -14.41 4.30
C SER A 330 12.78 -14.32 2.85
N LYS A 331 12.32 -15.45 2.31
CA LYS A 331 11.83 -15.57 0.94
C LYS A 331 10.30 -15.66 0.91
N LEU A 332 9.66 -14.78 0.16
CA LEU A 332 8.21 -14.85 -0.10
C LEU A 332 7.95 -15.57 -1.43
N VAL A 333 7.36 -16.76 -1.35
CA VAL A 333 6.97 -17.57 -2.51
C VAL A 333 5.48 -17.38 -2.78
N ARG A 334 5.11 -17.13 -4.03
CA ARG A 334 3.72 -16.99 -4.45
C ARG A 334 3.29 -18.17 -5.29
N ILE A 335 2.19 -18.80 -4.88
CA ILE A 335 1.58 -19.93 -5.59
C ILE A 335 0.15 -19.63 -5.99
N THR A 336 -0.44 -20.47 -6.84
CA THR A 336 -1.86 -20.38 -7.20
C THR A 336 -2.73 -21.08 -6.16
N GLU A 337 -3.93 -20.52 -5.87
CA GLU A 337 -4.86 -21.02 -4.83
C GLU A 337 -5.81 -22.14 -5.34
N GLU A 338 -5.66 -22.58 -6.58
CA GLU A 338 -6.63 -23.48 -7.21
C GLU A 338 -6.76 -24.79 -6.44
N TYR A 339 -8.02 -25.12 -6.06
CA TYR A 339 -8.45 -26.35 -5.40
C TYR A 339 -7.91 -26.64 -3.99
N THR A 340 -7.01 -25.83 -3.42
CA THR A 340 -6.39 -26.11 -2.11
C THR A 340 -7.40 -26.27 -0.98
N SER A 341 -8.43 -25.42 -0.90
CA SER A 341 -9.46 -25.49 0.14
C SER A 341 -10.55 -26.56 -0.10
N LYS A 342 -10.57 -27.22 -1.26
CA LYS A 342 -11.55 -28.24 -1.62
C LYS A 342 -10.97 -29.65 -1.66
N THR A 343 -9.67 -29.79 -1.71
CA THR A 343 -8.99 -31.08 -1.73
C THR A 343 -8.80 -31.60 -0.31
N CYS A 344 -9.15 -32.84 -0.08
CA CYS A 344 -8.88 -33.50 1.18
C CYS A 344 -7.38 -33.74 1.34
N THR A 345 -6.79 -33.21 2.40
CA THR A 345 -5.34 -33.31 2.64
C THR A 345 -4.93 -34.71 3.08
N LYS A 346 -5.89 -35.59 3.50
CA LYS A 346 -5.62 -36.98 3.86
C LYS A 346 -5.68 -37.97 2.66
N CYS A 347 -6.63 -37.80 1.72
CA CYS A 347 -6.83 -38.78 0.63
C CYS A 347 -6.83 -38.18 -0.78
N GLY A 348 -6.56 -36.89 -0.96
CA GLY A 348 -6.50 -36.21 -2.26
C GLY A 348 -7.86 -36.02 -2.96
N HIS A 349 -8.99 -36.46 -2.38
CA HIS A 349 -10.32 -36.33 -3.00
C HIS A 349 -10.77 -34.87 -3.08
N ILE A 350 -11.23 -34.41 -4.26
CA ILE A 350 -11.74 -33.07 -4.46
C ILE A 350 -13.23 -32.99 -4.14
N HIS A 351 -13.59 -32.32 -3.06
CA HIS A 351 -14.99 -32.12 -2.64
C HIS A 351 -15.62 -30.97 -3.47
N ARG A 352 -16.16 -31.27 -4.65
CA ARG A 352 -16.71 -30.28 -5.59
C ARG A 352 -17.93 -29.53 -5.03
N LYS A 353 -18.71 -30.11 -4.16
CA LYS A 353 -19.91 -29.53 -3.54
C LYS A 353 -19.65 -28.91 -2.16
N LEU A 354 -18.40 -28.63 -1.80
CA LEU A 354 -18.06 -27.98 -0.54
C LEU A 354 -18.71 -26.59 -0.49
N GLY A 355 -19.69 -26.42 0.39
CA GLY A 355 -20.42 -25.16 0.59
C GLY A 355 -19.64 -24.13 1.42
N GLY A 356 -20.36 -23.31 2.21
CA GLY A 356 -19.78 -22.32 3.12
C GLY A 356 -19.51 -22.83 4.54
N SER A 357 -19.48 -24.15 4.77
CA SER A 357 -19.22 -24.76 6.09
C SER A 357 -17.83 -24.34 6.61
N LYS A 358 -17.73 -24.24 7.94
CA LYS A 358 -16.44 -24.04 8.62
C LYS A 358 -15.64 -25.34 8.71
N ASN A 359 -16.35 -26.47 8.82
CA ASN A 359 -15.73 -27.76 8.90
C ASN A 359 -15.73 -28.40 7.52
N PHE A 360 -14.58 -28.88 7.11
CA PHE A 360 -14.39 -29.71 5.95
C PHE A 360 -14.64 -31.19 6.39
N LYS A 361 -15.52 -31.88 5.70
CA LYS A 361 -15.74 -33.33 5.87
C LYS A 361 -15.56 -34.00 4.51
N CYS A 362 -14.60 -34.87 4.40
CA CYS A 362 -14.34 -35.59 3.16
C CYS A 362 -15.42 -36.63 2.86
N PRO A 363 -16.11 -36.55 1.70
CA PRO A 363 -17.14 -37.56 1.36
C PRO A 363 -16.55 -38.92 1.01
N LYS A 364 -15.24 -39.03 0.74
CA LYS A 364 -14.57 -40.29 0.38
C LYS A 364 -14.02 -41.04 1.60
N CYS A 365 -13.28 -40.36 2.48
CA CYS A 365 -12.57 -41.00 3.59
C CYS A 365 -13.10 -40.61 4.97
N GLY A 366 -14.14 -39.75 5.05
CA GLY A 366 -14.72 -39.30 6.33
C GLY A 366 -13.87 -38.30 7.13
N TYR A 367 -12.66 -37.99 6.69
CA TYR A 367 -11.75 -37.05 7.41
C TYR A 367 -12.42 -35.71 7.67
N GLU A 368 -12.37 -35.26 8.91
CA GLU A 368 -12.94 -33.99 9.36
C GLU A 368 -11.84 -33.06 9.88
N ILE A 369 -11.84 -31.80 9.43
CA ILE A 369 -10.89 -30.76 9.85
C ILE A 369 -11.52 -29.38 9.68
N HIS A 370 -11.04 -28.36 10.43
CA HIS A 370 -11.44 -26.99 10.16
C HIS A 370 -11.00 -26.58 8.74
N ARG A 371 -11.89 -25.93 7.99
CA ARG A 371 -11.69 -25.65 6.56
C ARG A 371 -10.45 -24.80 6.29
N ASP A 372 -10.20 -23.80 7.14
CA ASP A 372 -9.06 -22.89 6.96
C ASP A 372 -7.73 -23.64 7.24
N PHE A 373 -7.74 -24.63 8.15
CA PHE A 373 -6.60 -25.53 8.37
C PHE A 373 -6.36 -26.46 7.17
N ASN A 374 -7.43 -27.07 6.65
CA ASN A 374 -7.31 -27.87 5.42
C ASN A 374 -6.75 -27.03 4.25
N GLY A 375 -7.15 -25.76 4.16
CA GLY A 375 -6.63 -24.83 3.18
C GLY A 375 -5.12 -24.57 3.34
N ALA A 376 -4.67 -24.29 4.56
CA ALA A 376 -3.26 -24.02 4.86
C ALA A 376 -2.37 -25.25 4.57
N VAL A 377 -2.80 -26.46 5.00
CA VAL A 377 -2.10 -27.72 4.66
C VAL A 377 -2.10 -27.95 3.15
N GLY A 378 -3.24 -27.73 2.47
CA GLY A 378 -3.30 -27.87 1.01
C GLY A 378 -2.36 -26.92 0.25
N ILE A 379 -2.18 -25.69 0.75
CA ILE A 379 -1.21 -24.73 0.22
C ILE A 379 0.22 -25.21 0.47
N PHE A 380 0.49 -25.71 1.68
CA PHE A 380 1.79 -26.27 2.05
C PHE A 380 2.18 -27.43 1.16
N LEU A 381 1.32 -28.45 1.03
CA LEU A 381 1.54 -29.62 0.18
C LEU A 381 1.73 -29.22 -1.29
N LYS A 382 0.93 -28.27 -1.80
CA LYS A 382 1.07 -27.78 -3.17
C LYS A 382 2.42 -27.09 -3.40
N ALA A 383 2.90 -26.31 -2.43
CA ALA A 383 4.21 -25.68 -2.52
C ALA A 383 5.34 -26.71 -2.53
N MET A 384 5.24 -27.75 -1.73
CA MET A 384 6.24 -28.83 -1.69
C MET A 384 6.27 -29.67 -2.99
N TRP A 385 5.14 -29.73 -3.70
CA TRP A 385 5.02 -30.49 -4.96
C TRP A 385 5.42 -29.68 -6.19
N ASP A 386 5.54 -28.36 -6.07
CA ASP A 386 5.96 -27.51 -7.19
C ASP A 386 7.49 -27.65 -7.39
N THR A 387 7.91 -28.21 -8.51
CA THR A 387 9.31 -28.51 -8.84
C THR A 387 10.24 -27.29 -8.78
N THR A 388 9.69 -26.08 -8.99
CA THR A 388 10.44 -24.83 -8.82
C THR A 388 10.78 -24.52 -7.36
N PHE A 389 10.14 -25.21 -6.42
CA PHE A 389 10.37 -25.07 -4.99
C PHE A 389 11.37 -26.10 -4.44
N THR A 390 11.41 -27.30 -5.01
CA THR A 390 12.29 -28.41 -4.57
C THR A 390 13.77 -28.13 -4.77
N ASP A 391 14.14 -27.33 -5.75
CA ASP A 391 15.54 -26.89 -5.97
C ASP A 391 16.12 -26.05 -4.83
N HIS A 392 15.29 -25.66 -3.86
CA HIS A 392 15.67 -24.79 -2.72
C HIS A 392 15.47 -25.42 -1.35
N VAL A 393 14.88 -26.61 -1.25
CA VAL A 393 14.52 -27.26 0.01
C VAL A 393 14.97 -28.73 -0.04
N GLY A 394 16.27 -28.95 0.00
CA GLY A 394 16.81 -30.30 0.14
C GLY A 394 16.31 -30.96 1.44
N ASP A 395 15.94 -32.24 1.34
CA ASP A 395 15.76 -33.26 2.38
C ASP A 395 14.81 -33.08 3.60
N VAL A 396 14.10 -31.98 3.77
CA VAL A 396 13.26 -31.72 4.97
C VAL A 396 11.84 -32.31 4.90
N VAL A 397 11.43 -32.95 3.81
CA VAL A 397 10.00 -33.10 3.47
C VAL A 397 9.35 -34.43 3.92
N LEU A 398 10.05 -35.43 4.39
CA LEU A 398 9.49 -36.80 4.50
C LEU A 398 8.73 -37.14 5.78
N ASP A 399 8.82 -36.35 6.87
CA ASP A 399 8.22 -36.72 8.17
C ASP A 399 6.88 -36.03 8.51
N VAL A 400 6.29 -35.23 7.64
CA VAL A 400 5.22 -34.27 7.97
C VAL A 400 3.79 -34.82 7.86
N LEU A 401 3.53 -36.09 7.58
CA LEU A 401 2.20 -36.56 7.18
C LEU A 401 1.26 -37.07 8.29
N ASN A 402 1.59 -36.96 9.58
CA ASN A 402 0.65 -37.28 10.67
C ASN A 402 0.05 -36.00 11.29
N VAL A 403 -1.08 -35.57 10.75
CA VAL A 403 -1.77 -34.29 11.13
C VAL A 403 -2.73 -34.50 12.33
N GLU A 404 -2.75 -35.65 12.97
CA GLU A 404 -3.77 -35.99 14.00
C GLU A 404 -3.52 -35.30 15.36
N ASP A 405 -2.28 -34.84 15.66
CA ASP A 405 -1.93 -34.22 16.96
C ASP A 405 -1.38 -32.78 16.84
N VAL A 406 -1.83 -32.03 15.86
CA VAL A 406 -1.27 -30.69 15.59
C VAL A 406 -1.85 -29.61 16.50
N ALA A 407 -1.00 -28.90 17.24
CA ALA A 407 -1.40 -27.81 18.12
C ALA A 407 -1.83 -26.55 17.34
N VAL A 408 -2.85 -25.86 17.86
CA VAL A 408 -3.31 -24.57 17.32
C VAL A 408 -2.80 -23.43 18.21
N LYS A 409 -1.98 -22.54 17.65
CA LYS A 409 -1.45 -21.37 18.34
C LYS A 409 -2.12 -20.11 17.80
N SER A 410 -2.79 -19.35 18.66
CA SER A 410 -3.35 -18.03 18.32
C SER A 410 -2.34 -16.93 18.63
N ILE A 411 -2.00 -16.12 17.62
CA ILE A 411 -1.07 -14.99 17.75
C ILE A 411 -1.89 -13.70 17.55
N SER A 412 -2.09 -13.01 18.67
CA SER A 412 -2.82 -11.72 18.75
C SER A 412 -1.93 -10.51 18.51
#